data_6d8fd216cb2fb1d9f8a356e1c394a347
#
_entry.id   6d8fd216cb2fb1d9f8a356e1c394a347
#
_cell.length_a   1.000
_cell.length_b   1.000
_cell.length_c   1.000
_cell.angle_alpha   90.00
_cell.angle_beta   90.00
_cell.angle_gamma   90.00
#
_symmetry.space_group_name_H-M   'P 1'
#
loop_
_entity.id
_entity.type
_entity.pdbx_description
1 polymer ?
#
loop_
_entity_poly.entity_id
_entity_poly.type
_entity_poly.pdbx_seq_one_letter_code
_entity_poly.pdbx_strand_id
1 'polypeptide(L)'
;GDNFVPYRGTSVYLAYNSETVENPPKTAEELYQWIEEHPGRFTYNDPSTGNSGFSFVANTIYNQLPEEAATSSDEKWKTEHTEEWDNAFTLLEELHPYLYQTAGKVQYPMKNAGSLELLANKEVDMTPAFVNMVLSQKAMGTLPEEIKLTQLEEPFLGGLAGFMIPSIGKIKKQHCL
;
A
#
# COMPACT_ATOMS: atom_id res chain seq x y z
N GLY A 1 -0.76 -28.15 -6.43
CA GLY A 1 0.25 -28.12 -5.43
C GLY A 1 0.05 -26.91 -4.54
N ASP A 2 -0.24 -27.19 -3.31
CA ASP A 2 -0.49 -26.17 -2.33
C ASP A 2 0.81 -25.43 -2.05
N ASN A 3 1.00 -24.30 -2.72
CA ASN A 3 2.04 -23.37 -2.37
C ASN A 3 1.67 -22.70 -1.05
N PHE A 4 1.82 -23.43 0.02
CA PHE A 4 1.75 -22.87 1.35
C PHE A 4 3.01 -22.05 1.58
N VAL A 5 2.96 -20.77 1.24
CA VAL A 5 3.96 -19.83 1.70
C VAL A 5 3.70 -19.62 3.19
N PRO A 6 4.65 -19.96 4.08
CA PRO A 6 4.43 -19.73 5.49
C PRO A 6 4.20 -18.25 5.72
N TYR A 7 3.00 -17.97 6.14
CA TYR A 7 2.50 -16.69 6.49
C TYR A 7 3.26 -16.14 7.68
N ARG A 8 3.93 -15.02 7.49
CA ARG A 8 4.53 -14.27 8.58
C ARG A 8 3.57 -13.15 8.96
N GLY A 9 3.27 -12.98 10.25
CA GLY A 9 2.38 -11.95 10.75
C GLY A 9 2.75 -10.52 10.38
N THR A 10 3.99 -10.29 9.94
CA THR A 10 4.51 -9.01 9.46
C THR A 10 4.32 -8.80 7.95
N SER A 11 3.68 -9.71 7.23
CA SER A 11 3.42 -9.55 5.80
C SER A 11 2.32 -8.53 5.54
N VAL A 12 2.52 -7.68 4.53
CA VAL A 12 1.55 -6.71 4.06
C VAL A 12 0.92 -7.23 2.77
N TYR A 13 -0.41 -7.35 2.77
CA TYR A 13 -1.20 -7.74 1.61
C TYR A 13 -2.22 -6.64 1.28
N LEU A 14 -2.95 -6.79 0.20
CA LEU A 14 -4.14 -6.00 -0.05
C LEU A 14 -5.32 -6.63 0.68
N ALA A 15 -5.97 -5.85 1.53
CA ALA A 15 -7.26 -6.18 2.12
C ALA A 15 -8.36 -5.52 1.28
N TYR A 16 -9.38 -6.26 0.94
CA TYR A 16 -10.45 -5.76 0.07
C TYR A 16 -11.82 -6.29 0.47
N ASN A 17 -12.84 -5.52 0.14
CA ASN A 17 -14.23 -5.93 0.33
C ASN A 17 -14.67 -6.80 -0.84
N SER A 18 -14.85 -8.09 -0.62
CA SER A 18 -15.20 -9.05 -1.67
C SER A 18 -16.63 -8.90 -2.21
N GLU A 19 -17.49 -8.17 -1.54
CA GLU A 19 -18.83 -7.86 -2.05
C GLU A 19 -18.81 -6.80 -3.16
N THR A 20 -17.83 -5.89 -3.12
CA THR A 20 -17.71 -4.78 -4.06
C THR A 20 -16.57 -4.98 -5.06
N VAL A 21 -15.55 -5.75 -4.71
CA VAL A 21 -14.39 -6.07 -5.55
C VAL A 21 -14.43 -7.56 -5.88
N GLU A 22 -15.01 -7.90 -7.03
CA GLU A 22 -15.17 -9.30 -7.44
C GLU A 22 -13.84 -9.90 -7.90
N ASN A 23 -13.06 -9.12 -8.67
CA ASN A 23 -11.76 -9.53 -9.22
C ASN A 23 -10.69 -8.55 -8.74
N PRO A 24 -10.03 -8.82 -7.60
CA PRO A 24 -8.99 -7.93 -7.10
C PRO A 24 -7.79 -7.89 -8.04
N PRO A 25 -7.05 -6.76 -8.08
CA PRO A 25 -5.86 -6.65 -8.92
C PRO A 25 -4.83 -7.72 -8.56
N LYS A 26 -4.14 -8.23 -9.58
CA LYS A 26 -3.09 -9.26 -9.44
C LYS A 26 -1.69 -8.71 -9.60
N THR A 27 -1.56 -7.56 -10.25
CA THR A 27 -0.29 -6.89 -10.47
C THR A 27 -0.34 -5.47 -9.93
N ALA A 28 0.82 -4.87 -9.68
CA ALA A 28 0.91 -3.48 -9.26
C ALA A 28 0.26 -2.54 -10.30
N GLU A 29 0.48 -2.79 -11.59
CA GLU A 29 -0.11 -2.00 -12.66
C GLU A 29 -1.64 -2.08 -12.65
N GLU A 30 -2.20 -3.28 -12.48
CA GLU A 30 -3.65 -3.47 -12.34
C GLU A 30 -4.19 -2.73 -11.11
N LEU A 31 -3.43 -2.69 -10.01
CA LEU A 31 -3.82 -1.95 -8.82
C LEU A 31 -3.90 -0.45 -9.09
N TYR A 32 -2.90 0.11 -9.76
CA TYR A 32 -2.89 1.55 -10.08
C TYR A 32 -4.05 1.91 -11.00
N GLN A 33 -4.34 1.07 -11.99
CA GLN A 33 -5.50 1.23 -12.85
C GLN A 33 -6.81 1.14 -12.07
N TRP A 34 -6.93 0.18 -11.17
CA TRP A 34 -8.11 0.04 -10.32
C TRP A 34 -8.37 1.29 -9.48
N ILE A 35 -7.31 1.87 -8.91
CA ILE A 35 -7.40 3.10 -8.11
C ILE A 35 -7.98 4.26 -8.94
N GLU A 36 -7.51 4.43 -10.17
CA GLU A 36 -7.99 5.47 -11.07
C GLU A 36 -9.44 5.25 -11.52
N GLU A 37 -9.84 4.00 -11.71
CA GLU A 37 -11.19 3.60 -12.13
C GLU A 37 -12.21 3.67 -10.98
N HIS A 38 -11.75 3.69 -9.74
CA HIS A 38 -12.60 3.70 -8.53
C HIS A 38 -12.20 4.85 -7.59
N PRO A 39 -12.40 6.11 -8.01
CA PRO A 39 -11.96 7.26 -7.22
C PRO A 39 -12.56 7.24 -5.81
N GLY A 40 -11.72 7.51 -4.83
CA GLY A 40 -12.12 7.56 -3.43
C GLY A 40 -12.27 6.20 -2.74
N ARG A 41 -12.03 5.08 -3.43
CA ARG A 41 -12.27 3.75 -2.88
C ARG A 41 -11.03 3.01 -2.44
N PHE A 42 -9.87 3.62 -2.55
CA PHE A 42 -8.59 3.11 -2.09
C PHE A 42 -7.94 4.10 -1.12
N THR A 43 -7.27 3.56 -0.12
CA THR A 43 -6.44 4.34 0.80
C THR A 43 -5.19 3.57 1.19
N TYR A 44 -4.20 4.30 1.66
CA TYR A 44 -3.11 3.76 2.47
C TYR A 44 -2.84 4.76 3.60
N ASN A 45 -2.42 4.27 4.76
CA ASN A 45 -2.16 5.15 5.89
C ASN A 45 -0.93 6.04 5.62
N ASP A 46 -0.86 7.17 6.31
CA ASP A 46 0.32 8.03 6.28
C ASP A 46 1.57 7.17 6.54
N PRO A 47 2.52 7.10 5.58
CA PRO A 47 3.69 6.21 5.67
C PRO A 47 4.56 6.45 6.91
N SER A 48 4.49 7.64 7.49
CA SER A 48 5.24 7.96 8.71
C SER A 48 4.60 7.44 9.98
N THR A 49 3.35 7.00 9.93
CA THR A 49 2.56 6.56 11.08
C THR A 49 2.35 5.06 11.15
N GLY A 50 2.62 4.33 10.07
CA GLY A 50 2.44 2.89 10.04
C GLY A 50 3.07 2.23 8.82
N ASN A 51 3.57 1.01 9.02
CA ASN A 51 4.36 0.30 8.04
C ASN A 51 3.56 -0.26 6.85
N SER A 52 2.24 -0.42 6.96
CA SER A 52 1.45 -0.87 5.81
C SER A 52 1.41 0.20 4.71
N GLY A 53 1.24 1.46 5.06
CA GLY A 53 1.35 2.58 4.12
C GLY A 53 2.78 2.77 3.62
N PHE A 54 3.77 2.63 4.50
CA PHE A 54 5.17 2.68 4.11
C PHE A 54 5.51 1.60 3.09
N SER A 55 5.03 0.37 3.30
CA SER A 55 5.25 -0.75 2.37
C SER A 55 4.63 -0.49 1.00
N PHE A 56 3.47 0.13 0.93
CA PHE A 56 2.85 0.51 -0.34
C PHE A 56 3.74 1.51 -1.10
N VAL A 57 4.18 2.57 -0.43
CA VAL A 57 5.05 3.60 -1.04
C VAL A 57 6.38 2.98 -1.47
N ALA A 58 7.01 2.20 -0.61
CA ALA A 58 8.26 1.52 -0.91
C ALA A 58 8.12 0.59 -2.11
N ASN A 59 7.05 -0.19 -2.17
CA ASN A 59 6.79 -1.10 -3.29
C ASN A 59 6.62 -0.35 -4.61
N THR A 60 5.91 0.76 -4.60
CA THR A 60 5.76 1.62 -5.78
C THR A 60 7.11 2.12 -6.28
N ILE A 61 7.98 2.51 -5.38
CA ILE A 61 9.33 2.95 -5.71
C ILE A 61 10.15 1.79 -6.28
N TYR A 62 10.17 0.64 -5.59
CA TYR A 62 10.96 -0.52 -6.02
C TYR A 62 10.51 -1.10 -7.36
N ASN A 63 9.23 -1.02 -7.69
CA ASN A 63 8.72 -1.47 -8.98
C ASN A 63 9.27 -0.64 -10.16
N GLN A 64 9.77 0.56 -9.91
CA GLN A 64 10.40 1.40 -10.92
C GLN A 64 11.92 1.18 -11.00
N LEU A 65 12.51 0.49 -10.04
CA LEU A 65 13.95 0.23 -9.99
C LEU A 65 14.29 -1.14 -10.59
N PRO A 66 15.53 -1.34 -11.07
CA PRO A 66 16.00 -2.68 -11.45
C PRO A 66 15.87 -3.66 -10.29
N GLU A 67 15.61 -4.93 -10.60
CA GLU A 67 15.43 -6.00 -9.60
C GLU A 67 16.58 -6.07 -8.58
N GLU A 68 17.79 -5.79 -9.02
CA GLU A 68 18.99 -5.78 -8.19
C GLU A 68 18.96 -4.72 -7.08
N ALA A 69 18.27 -3.61 -7.32
CA ALA A 69 18.15 -2.53 -6.35
C ALA A 69 17.35 -2.94 -5.10
N ALA A 70 16.40 -3.86 -5.24
CA ALA A 70 15.58 -4.35 -4.13
C ALA A 70 16.38 -5.19 -3.13
N THR A 71 17.52 -5.73 -3.54
CA THR A 71 18.37 -6.60 -2.72
C THR A 71 19.68 -5.95 -2.31
N SER A 72 20.01 -4.78 -2.86
CA SER A 72 21.27 -4.07 -2.60
C SER A 72 21.15 -3.08 -1.46
N SER A 73 22.11 -3.13 -0.54
CA SER A 73 22.31 -2.08 0.47
C SER A 73 23.22 -0.95 -0.01
N ASP A 74 23.65 -0.98 -1.27
CA ASP A 74 24.59 -0.02 -1.84
C ASP A 74 23.91 1.34 -2.07
N GLU A 75 24.48 2.38 -1.49
CA GLU A 75 23.99 3.75 -1.65
C GLU A 75 24.09 4.29 -3.10
N LYS A 76 24.85 3.62 -3.95
CA LYS A 76 24.94 3.97 -5.39
C LYS A 76 23.57 3.97 -6.07
N TRP A 77 22.68 3.07 -5.69
CA TRP A 77 21.33 3.02 -6.24
C TRP A 77 20.53 4.31 -6.02
N LYS A 78 20.83 5.02 -4.95
CA LYS A 78 20.17 6.29 -4.63
C LYS A 78 20.58 7.43 -5.56
N THR A 79 21.80 7.40 -6.09
CA THR A 79 22.35 8.46 -6.94
C THR A 79 22.33 8.10 -8.42
N GLU A 80 22.42 6.83 -8.77
CA GLU A 80 22.49 6.36 -10.17
C GLU A 80 21.11 6.20 -10.82
N HIS A 81 20.03 6.08 -10.04
CA HIS A 81 18.67 5.85 -10.52
C HIS A 81 17.71 6.99 -10.16
N THR A 82 18.17 8.24 -10.24
CA THR A 82 17.38 9.42 -9.93
C THR A 82 16.11 9.52 -10.78
N GLU A 83 16.18 9.15 -12.06
CA GLU A 83 15.06 9.18 -12.98
C GLU A 83 13.95 8.19 -12.56
N GLU A 84 14.32 6.97 -12.20
CA GLU A 84 13.37 5.94 -11.74
C GLU A 84 12.73 6.35 -10.42
N TRP A 85 13.49 6.97 -9.50
CA TRP A 85 12.94 7.54 -8.27
C TRP A 85 11.91 8.64 -8.56
N ASP A 86 12.23 9.55 -9.48
CA ASP A 86 11.33 10.63 -9.88
C ASP A 86 10.07 10.09 -10.56
N ASN A 87 10.18 9.03 -11.38
CA ASN A 87 9.05 8.36 -11.99
C ASN A 87 8.12 7.74 -10.94
N ALA A 88 8.67 7.13 -9.90
CA ALA A 88 7.90 6.56 -8.80
C ALA A 88 7.14 7.64 -8.02
N PHE A 89 7.77 8.76 -7.72
CA PHE A 89 7.11 9.89 -7.06
C PHE A 89 6.03 10.52 -7.94
N THR A 90 6.28 10.64 -9.24
CA THR A 90 5.28 11.12 -10.20
C THR A 90 4.06 10.21 -10.20
N LEU A 91 4.24 8.89 -10.19
CA LEU A 91 3.15 7.94 -10.10
C LEU A 91 2.33 8.12 -8.81
N LEU A 92 2.99 8.27 -7.67
CA LEU A 92 2.30 8.51 -6.40
C LEU A 92 1.50 9.82 -6.40
N GLU A 93 2.05 10.86 -7.03
CA GLU A 93 1.35 12.14 -7.21
C GLU A 93 0.14 12.00 -8.14
N GLU A 94 0.25 11.22 -9.21
CA GLU A 94 -0.84 10.95 -10.14
C GLU A 94 -1.97 10.16 -9.48
N LEU A 95 -1.65 9.24 -8.55
CA LEU A 95 -2.65 8.47 -7.80
C LEU A 95 -3.35 9.30 -6.72
N HIS A 96 -2.68 10.31 -6.18
CA HIS A 96 -3.17 11.10 -5.04
C HIS A 96 -4.62 11.60 -5.21
N PRO A 97 -5.03 12.22 -6.33
CA PRO A 97 -6.40 12.73 -6.45
C PRO A 97 -7.48 11.63 -6.48
N TYR A 98 -7.09 10.37 -6.69
CA TYR A 98 -8.01 9.24 -6.72
C TYR A 98 -8.14 8.51 -5.37
N LEU A 99 -7.37 8.91 -4.36
CA LEU A 99 -7.41 8.31 -3.04
C LEU A 99 -8.63 8.78 -2.23
N TYR A 100 -8.84 8.13 -1.10
CA TYR A 100 -9.93 8.46 -0.18
C TYR A 100 -9.96 9.94 0.17
N GLN A 101 -11.15 10.52 0.18
CA GLN A 101 -11.36 11.94 0.44
C GLN A 101 -12.39 12.17 1.53
N THR A 102 -12.18 13.20 2.32
CA THR A 102 -13.17 13.73 3.26
C THR A 102 -13.37 15.21 2.95
N ALA A 103 -14.63 15.62 2.77
CA ALA A 103 -14.99 17.01 2.46
C ALA A 103 -14.23 17.55 1.23
N GLY A 104 -14.02 16.72 0.22
CA GLY A 104 -13.37 17.09 -1.04
C GLY A 104 -11.84 17.17 -0.98
N LYS A 105 -11.23 16.74 0.13
CA LYS A 105 -9.78 16.68 0.29
C LYS A 105 -9.31 15.28 0.55
N VAL A 106 -8.19 14.89 -0.08
CA VAL A 106 -7.55 13.61 0.18
C VAL A 106 -7.11 13.52 1.64
N GLN A 107 -7.46 12.42 2.29
CA GLN A 107 -7.09 12.14 3.67
C GLN A 107 -6.29 10.84 3.73
N TYR A 108 -5.15 10.89 4.40
CA TYR A 108 -4.36 9.72 4.72
C TYR A 108 -4.70 9.31 6.15
N PRO A 109 -5.29 8.11 6.36
CA PRO A 109 -5.57 7.67 7.73
C PRO A 109 -4.28 7.50 8.52
N MET A 110 -4.37 7.67 9.81
CA MET A 110 -3.24 7.55 10.72
C MET A 110 -3.11 6.10 11.19
N LYS A 111 -1.88 5.57 11.15
CA LYS A 111 -1.52 4.22 11.60
C LYS A 111 -2.18 3.11 10.77
N ASN A 112 -1.69 1.89 10.94
CA ASN A 112 -2.22 0.69 10.28
C ASN A 112 -3.70 0.45 10.63
N ALA A 113 -4.09 0.76 11.87
CA ALA A 113 -5.46 0.61 12.32
C ALA A 113 -6.43 1.60 11.65
N GLY A 114 -5.95 2.80 11.32
CA GLY A 114 -6.79 3.83 10.68
C GLY A 114 -7.28 3.43 9.30
N SER A 115 -6.42 2.83 8.47
CA SER A 115 -6.81 2.34 7.15
C SER A 115 -7.79 1.16 7.24
N LEU A 116 -7.59 0.26 8.19
CA LEU A 116 -8.52 -0.86 8.42
C LEU A 116 -9.88 -0.40 8.94
N GLU A 117 -9.93 0.66 9.73
CA GLU A 117 -11.19 1.25 10.17
C GLU A 117 -12.01 1.79 8.98
N LEU A 118 -11.38 2.45 8.02
CA LEU A 118 -12.05 2.90 6.81
C LEU A 118 -12.60 1.72 6.00
N LEU A 119 -11.87 0.63 5.91
CA LEU A 119 -12.32 -0.58 5.24
C LEU A 119 -13.49 -1.24 5.98
N ALA A 120 -13.41 -1.33 7.31
CA ALA A 120 -14.48 -1.88 8.15
C ALA A 120 -15.78 -1.09 8.01
N ASN A 121 -15.68 0.24 7.92
CA ASN A 121 -16.81 1.14 7.76
C ASN A 121 -17.30 1.28 6.32
N LYS A 122 -16.68 0.57 5.38
CA LYS A 122 -17.03 0.58 3.94
C LYS A 122 -16.84 1.96 3.28
N GLU A 123 -16.00 2.79 3.86
CA GLU A 123 -15.61 4.08 3.29
C GLU A 123 -14.57 3.93 2.18
N VAL A 124 -13.82 2.83 2.20
CA VAL A 124 -12.98 2.36 1.09
C VAL A 124 -13.26 0.88 0.83
N ASP A 125 -12.86 0.41 -0.34
CA ASP A 125 -13.02 -0.99 -0.75
C ASP A 125 -11.71 -1.77 -0.72
N MET A 126 -10.59 -1.08 -0.58
CA MET A 126 -9.27 -1.71 -0.62
C MET A 126 -8.22 -0.86 0.11
N THR A 127 -7.33 -1.51 0.82
CA THR A 127 -6.18 -0.89 1.47
C THR A 127 -5.07 -1.91 1.69
N PRO A 128 -3.79 -1.51 1.65
CA PRO A 128 -2.71 -2.35 2.16
C PRO A 128 -2.88 -2.57 3.65
N ALA A 129 -2.63 -3.77 4.13
CA ALA A 129 -2.79 -4.09 5.54
C ALA A 129 -1.89 -5.25 5.97
N PHE A 130 -1.53 -5.27 7.25
CA PHE A 130 -0.88 -6.42 7.84
C PHE A 130 -1.86 -7.58 7.95
N VAL A 131 -1.44 -8.75 7.48
CA VAL A 131 -2.28 -9.94 7.45
C VAL A 131 -2.73 -10.34 8.86
N ASN A 132 -1.84 -10.30 9.85
CA ASN A 132 -2.18 -10.64 11.23
C ASN A 132 -3.24 -9.71 11.82
N MET A 133 -3.19 -8.42 11.48
CA MET A 133 -4.20 -7.46 11.94
C MET A 133 -5.57 -7.76 11.33
N VAL A 134 -5.61 -8.05 10.03
CA VAL A 134 -6.85 -8.40 9.33
C VAL A 134 -7.47 -9.66 9.92
N LEU A 135 -6.68 -10.74 10.08
CA LEU A 135 -7.19 -11.98 10.64
C LEU A 135 -7.65 -11.84 12.09
N SER A 136 -6.90 -11.10 12.90
CA SER A 136 -7.26 -10.83 14.29
C SER A 136 -8.56 -10.05 14.40
N GLN A 137 -8.73 -9.00 13.61
CA GLN A 137 -9.94 -8.17 13.62
C GLN A 137 -11.15 -8.91 13.05
N LYS A 138 -10.96 -9.79 12.07
CA LYS A 138 -12.02 -10.68 11.59
C LYS A 138 -12.46 -11.65 12.70
N ALA A 139 -11.50 -12.24 13.40
CA ALA A 139 -11.78 -13.16 14.51
C ALA A 139 -12.53 -12.46 15.67
N MET A 140 -12.21 -11.20 15.94
CA MET A 140 -12.89 -10.39 16.97
C MET A 140 -14.23 -9.80 16.50
N GLY A 141 -14.55 -9.90 15.21
CA GLY A 141 -15.76 -9.34 14.63
C GLY A 141 -15.70 -7.83 14.37
N THR A 142 -14.55 -7.21 14.46
CA THR A 142 -14.36 -5.77 14.14
C THR A 142 -14.17 -5.51 12.65
N LEU A 143 -13.78 -6.53 11.87
CA LEU A 143 -13.82 -6.51 10.42
C LEU A 143 -14.90 -7.46 9.91
N PRO A 144 -15.72 -7.05 8.92
CA PRO A 144 -16.72 -7.90 8.31
C PRO A 144 -16.14 -9.16 7.66
N GLU A 145 -16.95 -10.22 7.57
CA GLU A 145 -16.54 -11.49 6.94
C GLU A 145 -16.17 -11.37 5.47
N GLU A 146 -16.76 -10.42 4.76
CA GLU A 146 -16.49 -10.15 3.34
C GLU A 146 -15.11 -9.56 3.07
N ILE A 147 -14.38 -9.10 4.09
CA ILE A 147 -13.03 -8.63 3.92
C ILE A 147 -12.10 -9.81 3.69
N LYS A 148 -11.42 -9.79 2.57
CA LYS A 148 -10.48 -10.82 2.13
C LYS A 148 -9.10 -10.23 1.85
N LEU A 149 -8.13 -11.09 1.75
CA LEU A 149 -6.74 -10.74 1.45
C LEU A 149 -6.34 -11.26 0.09
N THR A 150 -5.55 -10.47 -0.63
CA THR A 150 -4.91 -10.89 -1.85
C THR A 150 -3.49 -10.35 -1.92
N GLN A 151 -2.62 -11.05 -2.64
CA GLN A 151 -1.23 -10.65 -2.84
C GLN A 151 -1.00 -10.33 -4.31
N LEU A 152 -0.30 -9.23 -4.58
CA LEU A 152 0.14 -8.91 -5.93
C LEU A 152 1.29 -9.82 -6.35
N GLU A 153 1.51 -9.96 -7.66
CA GLU A 153 2.70 -10.65 -8.21
C GLU A 153 3.99 -9.99 -7.72
N GLU A 154 3.98 -8.65 -7.59
CA GLU A 154 5.03 -7.89 -6.95
C GLU A 154 4.65 -7.68 -5.46
N PRO A 155 5.02 -8.59 -4.57
CA PRO A 155 4.53 -8.55 -3.19
C PRO A 155 5.04 -7.32 -2.44
N PHE A 156 4.21 -6.81 -1.55
CA PHE A 156 4.66 -5.75 -0.65
C PHE A 156 5.73 -6.29 0.29
N LEU A 157 6.84 -5.57 0.37
CA LEU A 157 7.94 -5.93 1.24
C LEU A 157 7.54 -5.63 2.70
N GLY A 158 7.10 -6.67 3.41
CA GLY A 158 6.86 -6.58 4.83
C GLY A 158 8.17 -6.51 5.59
N GLY A 159 8.20 -5.79 6.71
CA GLY A 159 9.36 -5.79 7.60
C GLY A 159 10.58 -5.07 7.06
N LEU A 160 10.39 -3.93 6.42
CA LEU A 160 11.48 -3.07 5.92
C LEU A 160 12.25 -2.36 7.04
N ALA A 161 12.47 -3.04 8.16
CA ALA A 161 13.36 -2.54 9.21
C ALA A 161 14.77 -2.39 8.63
N GLY A 162 15.21 -1.15 8.43
CA GLY A 162 16.52 -0.83 7.85
C GLY A 162 16.47 -0.22 6.45
N PHE A 163 15.31 -0.13 5.81
CA PHE A 163 15.16 0.63 4.58
C PHE A 163 14.96 2.11 4.88
N MET A 164 15.95 2.90 4.53
CA MET A 164 15.81 4.35 4.51
C MET A 164 15.44 4.78 3.10
N ILE A 165 14.19 5.24 2.88
CA ILE A 165 13.80 5.94 1.67
C ILE A 165 14.13 7.40 1.89
N PRO A 166 15.15 7.96 1.20
CA PRO A 166 15.65 9.32 1.51
C PRO A 166 14.64 10.43 1.27
N SER A 167 13.51 10.15 0.63
CA SER A 167 12.57 11.15 0.15
C SER A 167 11.16 11.02 0.68
N ILE A 168 10.90 10.25 1.75
CA ILE A 168 9.60 10.27 2.45
C ILE A 168 9.27 11.68 2.91
N GLY A 169 10.29 12.48 3.30
CA GLY A 169 10.11 13.89 3.60
C GLY A 169 9.63 14.73 2.42
N LYS A 170 9.98 14.36 1.18
CA LYS A 170 9.50 15.00 -0.05
C LYS A 170 8.03 14.68 -0.30
N ILE A 171 7.63 13.42 -0.14
CA ILE A 171 6.25 12.97 -0.27
C ILE A 171 5.36 13.71 0.75
N LYS A 172 5.82 13.85 1.99
CA LYS A 172 5.11 14.61 3.02
C LYS A 172 4.87 16.08 2.65
N LYS A 173 5.87 16.75 2.06
CA LYS A 173 5.74 18.15 1.68
C LYS A 173 4.77 18.36 0.52
N GLN A 174 4.64 17.39 -0.37
CA GLN A 174 3.74 17.47 -1.51
C GLN A 174 2.29 17.11 -1.15
N HIS A 175 2.09 16.31 -0.11
CA HIS A 175 0.75 15.90 0.35
C HIS A 175 0.14 16.85 1.39
N CYS A 176 0.90 17.81 1.94
CA CYS A 176 0.43 18.82 2.87
C CYS A 176 0.00 20.16 2.23
N LEU A 177 -0.04 20.21 0.90
CA LEU A 177 -0.59 21.31 0.12
C LEU A 177 -1.94 20.92 -0.46
#